data_ff1fafbe3d88ccac1c5793e17af1fd87
#
_entry.id   ff1fafbe3d88ccac1c5793e17af1fd87
#
_cell.length_a   1.000
_cell.length_b   1.000
_cell.length_c   1.000
_cell.angle_alpha   90.00
_cell.angle_beta   90.00
_cell.angle_gamma   90.00
#
_symmetry.space_group_name_H-M   'P 1'
#
loop_
_entity.id
_entity.type
_entity.pdbx_description
1 polymer ?
#
loop_
_entity_poly.entity_id
_entity_poly.type
_entity_poly.pdbx_seq_one_letter_code
_entity_poly.pdbx_strand_id
1 'polypeptide(L)'
;MDKRLTVLQVHNFYQIPGGEDTVVENEGRLLEARGHRVVRYFRDNKELKDFSVFRKLLLPLTTVFNPKTYRDVRRLIRQERIDIVHIHNTLNLVSPSVYYAALAEGVPVVQTVHNFRLLCPGATFYRDGHICEDCVRGGLGCAVKHSCYRGSRLQTLACVLSTKFHRMTGIYGKLHYICLTDFNREKLLNLKQIKPERVFVKPNFVDAGEGVITPEARRQDRFLFAGRLDSLKGVEVLLRGWKLLGPDAPELLICGTGPMEDWCRAYIAENALTNVRMLGFVDNRQVKGLMAESRAVILPTQWYEGFPMTIVEAFSAGTPVLCSDLGNAGSIVREGVTGRKFPPASPEALARAVGASGGMCESTNEEYLRSYTPERNYEMLMGVYTQMT
;
A
#
# COMPACT_ATOMS: atom_id res chain seq x y z
N MET A 1 22.37 -22.92 7.87
CA MET A 1 21.38 -23.17 6.79
C MET A 1 20.02 -22.89 7.38
N ASP A 2 19.30 -21.90 6.84
CA ASP A 2 17.97 -21.57 7.32
C ASP A 2 17.03 -22.78 7.10
N LYS A 3 16.20 -23.05 8.10
CA LYS A 3 15.20 -24.12 8.03
C LYS A 3 14.28 -23.88 6.82
N ARG A 4 14.19 -24.85 5.91
CA ARG A 4 13.22 -24.78 4.80
C ARG A 4 11.81 -24.83 5.36
N LEU A 5 10.99 -23.81 5.06
CA LEU A 5 9.61 -23.72 5.51
C LEU A 5 8.64 -24.00 4.34
N THR A 6 7.47 -24.52 4.69
CA THR A 6 6.30 -24.57 3.82
C THR A 6 5.32 -23.47 4.25
N VAL A 7 5.15 -22.45 3.44
CA VAL A 7 4.32 -21.27 3.73
C VAL A 7 3.02 -21.36 2.94
N LEU A 8 1.86 -21.25 3.61
CA LEU A 8 0.58 -21.07 2.95
C LEU A 8 0.32 -19.57 2.77
N GLN A 9 0.48 -19.08 1.55
CA GLN A 9 0.18 -17.70 1.19
C GLN A 9 -1.29 -17.56 0.83
N VAL A 10 -2.00 -16.63 1.52
CA VAL A 10 -3.44 -16.42 1.36
C VAL A 10 -3.73 -15.02 0.88
N HIS A 11 -4.45 -14.90 -0.23
CA HIS A 11 -4.80 -13.60 -0.80
C HIS A 11 -6.16 -13.62 -1.51
N ASN A 12 -6.83 -12.48 -1.49
CA ASN A 12 -8.04 -12.23 -2.26
C ASN A 12 -7.82 -11.05 -3.19
N PHE A 13 -7.59 -11.32 -4.47
CA PHE A 13 -7.34 -10.28 -5.47
C PHE A 13 -8.51 -9.32 -5.61
N TYR A 14 -8.20 -8.05 -5.85
CA TYR A 14 -9.19 -7.02 -6.13
C TYR A 14 -9.75 -7.16 -7.55
N GLN A 15 -10.93 -6.57 -7.81
CA GLN A 15 -11.49 -6.50 -9.16
C GLN A 15 -10.65 -5.63 -10.10
N ILE A 16 -10.02 -4.60 -9.55
CA ILE A 16 -9.03 -3.75 -10.21
C ILE A 16 -7.70 -4.02 -9.52
N PRO A 17 -6.69 -4.54 -10.23
CA PRO A 17 -5.39 -4.83 -9.65
C PRO A 17 -4.77 -3.62 -8.96
N GLY A 18 -4.13 -3.85 -7.82
CA GLY A 18 -3.44 -2.84 -7.03
C GLY A 18 -2.02 -3.25 -6.64
N GLY A 19 -1.28 -2.34 -6.05
CA GLY A 19 0.10 -2.62 -5.60
C GLY A 19 0.21 -3.79 -4.61
N GLU A 20 -0.82 -4.02 -3.80
CA GLU A 20 -0.90 -5.17 -2.88
C GLU A 20 -0.81 -6.51 -3.62
N ASP A 21 -1.49 -6.64 -4.77
CA ASP A 21 -1.50 -7.88 -5.57
C ASP A 21 -0.08 -8.22 -6.07
N THR A 22 0.65 -7.23 -6.55
CA THR A 22 2.04 -7.37 -7.01
C THR A 22 2.99 -7.75 -5.86
N VAL A 23 2.80 -7.15 -4.69
CA VAL A 23 3.60 -7.45 -3.49
C VAL A 23 3.48 -8.91 -3.09
N VAL A 24 2.26 -9.46 -3.08
CA VAL A 24 2.00 -10.87 -2.75
C VAL A 24 2.75 -11.81 -3.68
N GLU A 25 2.69 -11.55 -4.99
CA GLU A 25 3.39 -12.37 -5.98
C GLU A 25 4.91 -12.28 -5.83
N ASN A 26 5.44 -11.07 -5.65
CA ASN A 26 6.88 -10.85 -5.51
C ASN A 26 7.42 -11.52 -4.23
N GLU A 27 6.70 -11.42 -3.12
CA GLU A 27 7.09 -12.07 -1.87
C GLU A 27 7.06 -13.60 -2.01
N GLY A 28 6.05 -14.16 -2.67
CA GLY A 28 6.00 -15.59 -2.95
C GLY A 28 7.18 -16.08 -3.80
N ARG A 29 7.50 -15.35 -4.88
CA ARG A 29 8.67 -15.66 -5.74
C ARG A 29 9.99 -15.55 -4.96
N LEU A 30 10.12 -14.53 -4.10
CA LEU A 30 11.31 -14.35 -3.26
C LEU A 30 11.53 -15.53 -2.31
N LEU A 31 10.47 -16.02 -1.66
CA LEU A 31 10.53 -17.20 -0.81
C LEU A 31 10.91 -18.46 -1.60
N GLU A 32 10.31 -18.68 -2.78
CA GLU A 32 10.63 -19.82 -3.64
C GLU A 32 12.08 -19.79 -4.14
N ALA A 33 12.57 -18.60 -4.54
CA ALA A 33 13.97 -18.41 -4.96
C ALA A 33 14.98 -18.69 -3.84
N ARG A 34 14.56 -18.57 -2.58
CA ARG A 34 15.37 -18.91 -1.39
C ARG A 34 15.15 -20.34 -0.89
N GLY A 35 14.45 -21.18 -1.66
CA GLY A 35 14.30 -22.61 -1.38
C GLY A 35 13.15 -22.99 -0.46
N HIS A 36 12.29 -22.06 -0.06
CA HIS A 36 11.05 -22.34 0.66
C HIS A 36 9.98 -22.89 -0.27
N ARG A 37 9.03 -23.63 0.27
CA ARG A 37 7.86 -24.09 -0.47
C ARG A 37 6.69 -23.13 -0.22
N VAL A 38 6.11 -22.56 -1.29
CA VAL A 38 4.95 -21.66 -1.21
C VAL A 38 3.73 -22.35 -1.77
N VAL A 39 2.76 -22.62 -0.89
CA VAL A 39 1.42 -23.09 -1.26
C VAL A 39 0.49 -21.87 -1.33
N ARG A 40 -0.31 -21.76 -2.38
CA ARG A 40 -1.15 -20.58 -2.62
C ARG A 40 -2.63 -20.93 -2.45
N TYR A 41 -3.33 -20.17 -1.59
CA TYR A 41 -4.78 -20.16 -1.51
C TYR A 41 -5.28 -18.79 -1.94
N PHE A 42 -5.47 -18.63 -3.24
CA PHE A 42 -5.87 -17.38 -3.85
C PHE A 42 -7.31 -17.41 -4.33
N ARG A 43 -8.02 -16.30 -4.16
CA ARG A 43 -9.35 -16.05 -4.71
C ARG A 43 -9.34 -14.71 -5.46
N ASP A 44 -10.21 -14.56 -6.43
CA ASP A 44 -10.34 -13.31 -7.20
C ASP A 44 -11.77 -12.76 -7.06
N ASN A 45 -11.89 -11.50 -6.67
CA ASN A 45 -13.19 -10.83 -6.58
C ASN A 45 -13.90 -10.68 -7.94
N LYS A 46 -13.22 -10.97 -9.06
CA LYS A 46 -13.87 -11.09 -10.36
C LYS A 46 -14.87 -12.24 -10.41
N GLU A 47 -14.65 -13.31 -9.62
CA GLU A 47 -15.58 -14.43 -9.47
C GLU A 47 -17.01 -13.98 -9.02
N LEU A 48 -17.11 -12.82 -8.34
CA LEU A 48 -18.40 -12.26 -7.91
C LEU A 48 -19.35 -11.92 -9.07
N LYS A 49 -18.81 -11.74 -10.29
CA LYS A 49 -19.62 -11.48 -11.49
C LYS A 49 -20.46 -12.69 -11.83
N ASP A 50 -19.91 -13.89 -11.67
CA ASP A 50 -20.50 -15.17 -12.05
C ASP A 50 -21.36 -15.79 -10.94
N PHE A 51 -21.50 -15.10 -9.81
CA PHE A 51 -22.33 -15.60 -8.71
C PHE A 51 -23.82 -15.53 -9.05
N SER A 52 -24.53 -16.65 -8.81
CA SER A 52 -25.99 -16.68 -8.86
C SER A 52 -26.60 -15.69 -7.85
N VAL A 53 -27.86 -15.29 -8.08
CA VAL A 53 -28.60 -14.39 -7.17
C VAL A 53 -28.55 -14.91 -5.72
N PHE A 54 -28.75 -16.21 -5.53
CA PHE A 54 -28.71 -16.84 -4.21
C PHE A 54 -27.32 -16.69 -3.54
N ARG A 55 -26.24 -16.91 -4.28
CA ARG A 55 -24.87 -16.71 -3.77
C ARG A 55 -24.60 -15.24 -3.43
N LYS A 56 -25.13 -14.29 -4.19
CA LYS A 56 -25.02 -12.86 -3.90
C LYS A 56 -25.76 -12.46 -2.63
N LEU A 57 -26.91 -13.06 -2.37
CA LEU A 57 -27.68 -12.85 -1.11
C LEU A 57 -26.94 -13.41 0.12
N LEU A 58 -26.21 -14.52 -0.03
CA LEU A 58 -25.40 -15.10 1.05
C LEU A 58 -24.04 -14.42 1.25
N LEU A 59 -23.61 -13.55 0.33
CA LEU A 59 -22.30 -12.92 0.39
C LEU A 59 -22.03 -12.18 1.71
N PRO A 60 -22.96 -11.42 2.31
CA PRO A 60 -22.72 -10.79 3.61
C PRO A 60 -22.34 -11.79 4.70
N LEU A 61 -23.01 -12.94 4.74
CA LEU A 61 -22.74 -14.00 5.73
C LEU A 61 -21.39 -14.68 5.45
N THR A 62 -21.12 -15.04 4.19
CA THR A 62 -19.84 -15.68 3.81
C THR A 62 -18.65 -14.72 3.90
N THR A 63 -18.88 -13.42 3.86
CA THR A 63 -17.82 -12.42 4.13
C THR A 63 -17.46 -12.40 5.63
N VAL A 64 -18.42 -12.66 6.52
CA VAL A 64 -18.13 -12.82 7.96
C VAL A 64 -17.41 -14.15 8.19
N PHE A 65 -17.99 -15.25 7.76
CA PHE A 65 -17.40 -16.57 7.93
C PHE A 65 -17.72 -17.46 6.73
N ASN A 66 -16.67 -17.87 5.99
CA ASN A 66 -16.82 -18.75 4.82
C ASN A 66 -16.48 -20.20 5.20
N PRO A 67 -17.51 -21.09 5.35
CA PRO A 67 -17.27 -22.49 5.73
C PRO A 67 -16.42 -23.27 4.71
N LYS A 68 -16.50 -22.87 3.43
CA LYS A 68 -15.68 -23.50 2.38
C LYS A 68 -14.20 -23.16 2.60
N THR A 69 -13.86 -21.88 2.78
CA THR A 69 -12.49 -21.45 3.09
C THR A 69 -11.96 -22.14 4.35
N TYR A 70 -12.76 -22.20 5.41
CA TYR A 70 -12.37 -22.88 6.65
C TYR A 70 -11.98 -24.35 6.40
N ARG A 71 -12.78 -25.09 5.65
CA ARG A 71 -12.51 -26.51 5.34
C ARG A 71 -11.35 -26.70 4.37
N ASP A 72 -11.27 -25.88 3.33
CA ASP A 72 -10.23 -25.96 2.31
C ASP A 72 -8.84 -25.66 2.91
N VAL A 73 -8.74 -24.60 3.71
CA VAL A 73 -7.49 -24.21 4.38
C VAL A 73 -7.03 -25.27 5.38
N ARG A 74 -7.93 -25.81 6.20
CA ARG A 74 -7.59 -26.92 7.11
C ARG A 74 -7.05 -28.15 6.36
N ARG A 75 -7.70 -28.48 5.22
CA ARG A 75 -7.26 -29.57 4.35
C ARG A 75 -5.86 -29.33 3.82
N LEU A 76 -5.60 -28.13 3.26
CA LEU A 76 -4.28 -27.75 2.75
C LEU A 76 -3.20 -27.82 3.83
N ILE A 77 -3.48 -27.29 5.03
CA ILE A 77 -2.53 -27.31 6.14
C ILE A 77 -2.08 -28.74 6.44
N ARG A 78 -3.01 -29.68 6.51
CA ARG A 78 -2.71 -31.08 6.82
C ARG A 78 -1.99 -31.79 5.66
N GLN A 79 -2.47 -31.62 4.43
CA GLN A 79 -1.94 -32.29 3.24
C GLN A 79 -0.52 -31.82 2.90
N GLU A 80 -0.29 -30.50 2.98
CA GLU A 80 0.94 -29.85 2.55
C GLU A 80 1.94 -29.66 3.70
N ARG A 81 1.55 -30.01 4.94
CA ARG A 81 2.35 -29.82 6.17
C ARG A 81 2.84 -28.37 6.29
N ILE A 82 1.88 -27.44 6.32
CA ILE A 82 2.16 -26.00 6.38
C ILE A 82 2.78 -25.65 7.72
N ASP A 83 3.91 -24.95 7.71
CA ASP A 83 4.58 -24.41 8.90
C ASP A 83 4.01 -23.05 9.32
N ILE A 84 3.63 -22.20 8.36
CA ILE A 84 3.14 -20.82 8.60
C ILE A 84 2.03 -20.50 7.62
N VAL A 85 0.98 -19.80 8.09
CA VAL A 85 -0.04 -19.18 7.23
C VAL A 85 0.21 -17.67 7.15
N HIS A 86 0.59 -17.20 5.98
CA HIS A 86 0.82 -15.78 5.70
C HIS A 86 -0.34 -15.20 4.88
N ILE A 87 -1.04 -14.24 5.46
CA ILE A 87 -2.27 -13.66 4.90
C ILE A 87 -2.04 -12.22 4.50
N HIS A 88 -2.50 -11.84 3.29
CA HIS A 88 -2.43 -10.45 2.80
C HIS A 88 -3.82 -9.82 2.76
N ASN A 89 -4.81 -10.47 2.14
CA ASN A 89 -6.17 -9.96 2.05
C ASN A 89 -7.19 -11.08 2.20
N THR A 90 -8.25 -10.82 2.98
CA THR A 90 -9.34 -11.78 3.20
C THR A 90 -10.68 -11.36 2.60
N LEU A 91 -10.81 -10.12 2.12
CA LEU A 91 -12.09 -9.56 1.69
C LEU A 91 -12.25 -9.68 0.17
N ASN A 92 -13.34 -10.25 -0.32
CA ASN A 92 -14.58 -10.72 0.30
C ASN A 92 -14.66 -12.26 0.42
N LEU A 93 -14.03 -12.99 -0.55
CA LEU A 93 -14.32 -14.42 -0.79
C LEU A 93 -13.56 -15.37 0.15
N VAL A 94 -12.39 -14.97 0.61
CA VAL A 94 -11.60 -15.75 1.57
C VAL A 94 -12.24 -15.68 2.95
N SER A 95 -12.60 -14.51 3.42
CA SER A 95 -13.11 -14.18 4.77
C SER A 95 -12.12 -14.46 5.91
N PRO A 96 -12.32 -13.86 7.09
CA PRO A 96 -11.54 -14.15 8.29
C PRO A 96 -11.62 -15.59 8.80
N SER A 97 -12.46 -16.46 8.21
CA SER A 97 -12.50 -17.89 8.54
C SER A 97 -11.14 -18.59 8.39
N VAL A 98 -10.24 -18.05 7.56
CA VAL A 98 -8.88 -18.54 7.41
C VAL A 98 -8.08 -18.47 8.71
N TYR A 99 -8.25 -17.45 9.54
CA TYR A 99 -7.59 -17.34 10.84
C TYR A 99 -7.94 -18.50 11.77
N TYR A 100 -9.26 -18.78 11.85
CA TYR A 100 -9.78 -19.87 12.66
C TYR A 100 -9.32 -21.24 12.15
N ALA A 101 -9.25 -21.39 10.82
CA ALA A 101 -8.79 -22.64 10.20
C ALA A 101 -7.33 -22.94 10.58
N ALA A 102 -6.46 -21.95 10.47
CA ALA A 102 -5.03 -22.10 10.79
C ALA A 102 -4.81 -22.36 12.29
N LEU A 103 -5.46 -21.57 13.15
CA LEU A 103 -5.34 -21.75 14.62
C LEU A 103 -5.92 -23.07 15.10
N ALA A 104 -6.99 -23.61 14.45
CA ALA A 104 -7.54 -24.92 14.78
C ALA A 104 -6.58 -26.07 14.42
N GLU A 105 -5.64 -25.87 13.51
CA GLU A 105 -4.59 -26.82 13.17
C GLU A 105 -3.27 -26.54 13.93
N GLY A 106 -3.25 -25.57 14.83
CA GLY A 106 -2.06 -25.21 15.61
C GLY A 106 -0.97 -24.50 14.81
N VAL A 107 -1.29 -24.00 13.59
CA VAL A 107 -0.32 -23.33 12.73
C VAL A 107 -0.34 -21.82 13.00
N PRO A 108 0.84 -21.18 13.20
CA PRO A 108 0.93 -19.75 13.43
C PRO A 108 0.48 -18.96 12.20
N VAL A 109 -0.12 -17.81 12.48
CA VAL A 109 -0.69 -16.90 11.46
C VAL A 109 -0.04 -15.54 11.53
N VAL A 110 0.45 -15.05 10.41
CA VAL A 110 0.83 -13.65 10.24
C VAL A 110 0.00 -12.99 9.16
N GLN A 111 -0.41 -11.75 9.39
CA GLN A 111 -1.09 -10.93 8.41
C GLN A 111 -0.29 -9.69 8.07
N THR A 112 0.05 -9.52 6.79
CA THR A 112 0.53 -8.22 6.29
C THR A 112 -0.65 -7.25 6.16
N VAL A 113 -0.51 -6.08 6.78
CA VAL A 113 -1.55 -5.03 6.83
C VAL A 113 -1.30 -4.02 5.73
N HIS A 114 -1.94 -4.22 4.58
CA HIS A 114 -1.79 -3.33 3.41
C HIS A 114 -2.70 -2.10 3.46
N ASN A 115 -3.72 -2.11 4.32
CA ASN A 115 -4.69 -1.03 4.45
C ASN A 115 -5.29 -0.98 5.87
N PHE A 116 -6.08 0.02 6.16
CA PHE A 116 -6.60 0.27 7.52
C PHE A 116 -7.94 -0.42 7.80
N ARG A 117 -8.33 -1.45 7.09
CA ARG A 117 -9.66 -2.07 7.18
C ARG A 117 -10.02 -2.61 8.56
N LEU A 118 -9.05 -3.07 9.33
CA LEU A 118 -9.28 -3.51 10.71
C LEU A 118 -9.79 -2.39 11.63
N LEU A 119 -9.56 -1.13 11.26
CA LEU A 119 -9.92 0.08 12.03
C LEU A 119 -10.98 0.92 11.34
N CYS A 120 -10.92 1.01 10.01
CA CYS A 120 -11.79 1.82 9.17
C CYS A 120 -12.47 0.91 8.12
N PRO A 121 -13.79 0.71 8.13
CA PRO A 121 -14.49 -0.10 7.12
C PRO A 121 -14.26 0.36 5.68
N GLY A 122 -14.04 1.66 5.44
CA GLY A 122 -13.62 2.22 4.16
C GLY A 122 -12.17 1.93 3.79
N ALA A 123 -11.36 1.43 4.73
CA ALA A 123 -9.94 1.06 4.60
C ALA A 123 -8.96 2.21 4.37
N THR A 124 -9.38 3.45 4.23
CA THR A 124 -8.56 4.56 3.74
C THR A 124 -8.31 5.67 4.77
N PHE A 125 -9.08 5.70 5.87
CA PHE A 125 -9.13 6.85 6.78
C PHE A 125 -9.37 8.18 6.05
N TYR A 126 -10.15 8.13 4.95
CA TYR A 126 -10.46 9.31 4.16
C TYR A 126 -11.94 9.37 3.82
N ARG A 127 -12.55 10.56 3.92
CA ARG A 127 -13.94 10.79 3.64
C ARG A 127 -14.17 12.27 3.34
N ASP A 128 -15.03 12.57 2.39
CA ASP A 128 -15.51 13.94 2.08
C ASP A 128 -14.37 14.96 1.95
N GLY A 129 -13.27 14.59 1.30
CA GLY A 129 -12.14 15.48 1.06
C GLY A 129 -11.14 15.63 2.22
N HIS A 130 -11.29 14.90 3.32
CA HIS A 130 -10.40 15.02 4.50
C HIS A 130 -10.04 13.68 5.14
N ILE A 131 -8.96 13.70 5.93
CA ILE A 131 -8.58 12.57 6.78
C ILE A 131 -9.65 12.38 7.87
N CYS A 132 -10.13 11.13 8.01
CA CYS A 132 -11.20 10.78 8.94
C CYS A 132 -10.79 9.58 9.80
N GLU A 133 -10.71 9.78 11.10
CA GLU A 133 -10.44 8.73 12.10
C GLU A 133 -11.62 8.50 13.05
N ASP A 134 -12.82 8.89 12.68
CA ASP A 134 -14.02 8.80 13.52
C ASP A 134 -14.29 7.38 14.03
N CYS A 135 -14.01 6.35 13.21
CA CYS A 135 -14.22 4.96 13.60
C CYS A 135 -13.26 4.49 14.70
N VAL A 136 -12.09 5.11 14.84
CA VAL A 136 -11.14 4.84 15.95
C VAL A 136 -11.65 5.48 17.25
N ARG A 137 -12.13 6.72 17.17
CA ARG A 137 -12.58 7.51 18.32
C ARG A 137 -14.00 7.16 18.77
N GLY A 138 -14.94 7.12 17.85
CA GLY A 138 -16.39 6.96 18.09
C GLY A 138 -16.95 5.56 17.76
N GLY A 139 -16.08 4.64 17.33
CA GLY A 139 -16.46 3.27 16.99
C GLY A 139 -17.00 3.10 15.56
N LEU A 140 -17.09 1.84 15.12
CA LEU A 140 -17.38 1.46 13.72
C LEU A 140 -18.76 1.90 13.21
N GLY A 141 -19.68 2.30 14.10
CA GLY A 141 -21.00 2.84 13.72
C GLY A 141 -20.91 4.10 12.87
N CYS A 142 -19.85 4.91 13.06
CA CYS A 142 -19.59 6.10 12.25
C CYS A 142 -19.52 5.75 10.75
N ALA A 143 -18.90 4.64 10.39
CA ALA A 143 -18.79 4.22 8.98
C ALA A 143 -20.16 3.94 8.35
N VAL A 144 -21.11 3.33 9.11
CA VAL A 144 -22.47 3.02 8.62
C VAL A 144 -23.24 4.32 8.36
N LYS A 145 -23.12 5.29 9.29
CA LYS A 145 -23.74 6.61 9.15
C LYS A 145 -23.35 7.28 7.82
N HIS A 146 -22.10 7.15 7.44
CA HIS A 146 -21.50 7.81 6.26
C HIS A 146 -21.37 6.90 5.04
N SER A 147 -21.88 5.65 5.07
CA SER A 147 -21.81 4.72 3.92
C SER A 147 -20.38 4.50 3.39
N CYS A 148 -19.38 4.43 4.28
CA CYS A 148 -17.94 4.52 3.93
C CYS A 148 -17.43 3.37 3.05
N TYR A 149 -18.12 2.23 2.99
CA TYR A 149 -17.74 1.14 2.09
C TYR A 149 -18.62 1.15 0.83
N ARG A 150 -18.00 1.49 -0.32
CA ARG A 150 -18.62 1.55 -1.65
C ARG A 150 -19.86 2.45 -1.74
N GLY A 151 -19.97 3.47 -0.91
CA GLY A 151 -21.13 4.38 -0.89
C GLY A 151 -22.44 3.73 -0.44
N SER A 152 -22.41 2.51 0.10
CA SER A 152 -23.60 1.72 0.46
C SER A 152 -23.69 1.47 1.96
N ARG A 153 -24.78 1.91 2.61
CA ARG A 153 -25.04 1.64 4.02
C ARG A 153 -25.09 0.15 4.34
N LEU A 154 -25.75 -0.64 3.48
CA LEU A 154 -25.92 -2.07 3.69
C LEU A 154 -24.58 -2.82 3.59
N GLN A 155 -23.77 -2.53 2.58
CA GLN A 155 -22.44 -3.13 2.44
C GLN A 155 -21.50 -2.69 3.57
N THR A 156 -21.60 -1.43 4.00
CA THR A 156 -20.83 -0.91 5.14
C THR A 156 -21.23 -1.63 6.42
N LEU A 157 -22.54 -1.84 6.64
CA LEU A 157 -23.04 -2.56 7.81
C LEU A 157 -22.51 -4.00 7.84
N ALA A 158 -22.50 -4.70 6.71
CA ALA A 158 -21.93 -6.05 6.61
C ALA A 158 -20.44 -6.07 7.00
N CYS A 159 -19.63 -5.11 6.50
CA CYS A 159 -18.23 -4.98 6.89
C CYS A 159 -18.08 -4.68 8.40
N VAL A 160 -18.89 -3.80 8.94
CA VAL A 160 -18.88 -3.45 10.37
C VAL A 160 -19.25 -4.65 11.24
N LEU A 161 -20.31 -5.38 10.88
CA LEU A 161 -20.74 -6.58 11.62
C LEU A 161 -19.65 -7.66 11.60
N SER A 162 -19.04 -7.89 10.43
CA SER A 162 -17.89 -8.80 10.32
C SER A 162 -16.76 -8.40 11.25
N THR A 163 -16.32 -7.14 11.17
CA THR A 163 -15.21 -6.64 12.00
C THR A 163 -15.56 -6.72 13.50
N LYS A 164 -16.78 -6.33 13.89
CA LYS A 164 -17.23 -6.42 15.30
C LYS A 164 -17.26 -7.85 15.79
N PHE A 165 -17.82 -8.78 15.01
CA PHE A 165 -17.86 -10.20 15.35
C PHE A 165 -16.45 -10.72 15.65
N HIS A 166 -15.51 -10.48 14.76
CA HIS A 166 -14.13 -10.96 14.94
C HIS A 166 -13.36 -10.25 16.06
N ARG A 167 -13.70 -8.98 16.35
CA ARG A 167 -13.21 -8.32 17.57
C ARG A 167 -13.77 -8.97 18.84
N MET A 168 -15.06 -9.32 18.86
CA MET A 168 -15.70 -9.96 20.02
C MET A 168 -15.14 -11.36 20.30
N THR A 169 -14.79 -12.13 19.26
CA THR A 169 -14.14 -13.43 19.43
C THR A 169 -12.68 -13.35 19.91
N GLY A 170 -12.09 -12.15 19.91
CA GLY A 170 -10.70 -11.92 20.26
C GLY A 170 -9.71 -12.51 19.27
N ILE A 171 -10.15 -12.93 18.05
CA ILE A 171 -9.30 -13.60 17.07
C ILE A 171 -8.09 -12.75 16.67
N TYR A 172 -8.28 -11.44 16.50
CA TYR A 172 -7.21 -10.52 16.12
C TYR A 172 -6.07 -10.43 17.14
N GLY A 173 -6.33 -10.67 18.42
CA GLY A 173 -5.30 -10.73 19.47
C GLY A 173 -4.44 -12.01 19.42
N LYS A 174 -4.83 -13.02 18.63
CA LYS A 174 -4.10 -14.29 18.50
C LYS A 174 -3.16 -14.32 17.30
N LEU A 175 -3.24 -13.34 16.39
CA LEU A 175 -2.45 -13.27 15.17
C LEU A 175 -1.15 -12.48 15.39
N HIS A 176 -0.19 -12.70 14.49
CA HIS A 176 0.94 -11.80 14.28
C HIS A 176 0.65 -10.87 13.09
N TYR A 177 1.30 -9.72 13.08
CA TYR A 177 1.08 -8.71 12.06
C TYR A 177 2.39 -8.17 11.50
N ILE A 178 2.42 -7.96 10.19
CA ILE A 178 3.44 -7.18 9.51
C ILE A 178 2.81 -5.87 9.09
N CYS A 179 3.28 -4.76 9.63
CA CYS A 179 2.97 -3.41 9.20
C CYS A 179 4.07 -2.92 8.26
N LEU A 180 3.70 -2.14 7.25
CA LEU A 180 4.62 -1.70 6.21
C LEU A 180 5.47 -0.50 6.65
N THR A 181 5.03 0.22 7.70
CA THR A 181 5.72 1.36 8.31
C THR A 181 5.39 1.45 9.80
N ASP A 182 6.15 2.25 10.55
CA ASP A 182 5.83 2.58 11.93
C ASP A 182 4.49 3.31 12.07
N PHE A 183 4.13 4.17 11.11
CA PHE A 183 2.82 4.81 11.08
C PHE A 183 1.68 3.78 11.03
N ASN A 184 1.79 2.75 10.17
CA ASN A 184 0.80 1.68 10.12
C ASN A 184 0.74 0.90 11.43
N ARG A 185 1.89 0.65 12.07
CA ARG A 185 1.99 -0.01 13.37
C ARG A 185 1.28 0.79 14.45
N GLU A 186 1.53 2.09 14.55
CA GLU A 186 0.86 2.98 15.52
C GLU A 186 -0.66 2.98 15.32
N LYS A 187 -1.12 3.08 14.06
CA LYS A 187 -2.56 2.99 13.77
C LYS A 187 -3.13 1.65 14.18
N LEU A 188 -2.49 0.52 13.84
CA LEU A 188 -2.99 -0.82 14.18
C LEU A 188 -3.12 -1.03 15.69
N LEU A 189 -2.19 -0.52 16.48
CA LEU A 189 -2.19 -0.63 17.94
C LEU A 189 -3.33 0.14 18.64
N ASN A 190 -4.12 0.94 17.92
CA ASN A 190 -5.40 1.42 18.45
C ASN A 190 -6.40 0.27 18.66
N LEU A 191 -6.20 -0.88 18.05
CA LEU A 191 -6.98 -2.08 18.35
C LEU A 191 -6.37 -2.79 19.56
N LYS A 192 -6.86 -2.44 20.76
CA LYS A 192 -6.29 -2.81 22.08
C LYS A 192 -6.09 -4.30 22.31
N GLN A 193 -6.76 -5.17 21.57
CA GLN A 193 -6.55 -6.63 21.65
C GLN A 193 -5.27 -7.11 20.96
N ILE A 194 -4.67 -6.27 20.10
CA ILE A 194 -3.39 -6.57 19.43
C ILE A 194 -2.26 -6.07 20.33
N LYS A 195 -1.40 -7.00 20.70
CA LYS A 195 -0.26 -6.68 21.56
C LYS A 195 0.95 -6.22 20.76
N PRO A 196 1.73 -5.24 21.24
CA PRO A 196 2.88 -4.68 20.51
C PRO A 196 3.93 -5.72 20.10
N GLU A 197 4.15 -6.76 20.92
CA GLU A 197 5.11 -7.84 20.65
C GLU A 197 4.69 -8.77 19.50
N ARG A 198 3.46 -8.65 19.03
CA ARG A 198 2.95 -9.39 17.84
C ARG A 198 2.92 -8.55 16.58
N VAL A 199 3.45 -7.33 16.61
CA VAL A 199 3.41 -6.40 15.47
C VAL A 199 4.83 -6.03 15.06
N PHE A 200 5.19 -6.46 13.87
CA PHE A 200 6.49 -6.22 13.24
C PHE A 200 6.38 -5.15 12.16
N VAL A 201 7.45 -4.42 11.92
CA VAL A 201 7.54 -3.49 10.79
C VAL A 201 8.45 -4.11 9.74
N LYS A 202 7.90 -4.35 8.55
CA LYS A 202 8.62 -4.85 7.37
C LYS A 202 8.05 -4.15 6.13
N PRO A 203 8.79 -3.23 5.53
CA PRO A 203 8.33 -2.53 4.33
C PRO A 203 8.20 -3.48 3.13
N ASN A 204 7.47 -3.04 2.11
CA ASN A 204 7.54 -3.67 0.81
C ASN A 204 8.92 -3.39 0.16
N PHE A 205 9.26 -4.17 -0.85
CA PHE A 205 10.52 -4.05 -1.56
C PHE A 205 10.31 -3.85 -3.06
N VAL A 206 11.34 -3.38 -3.70
CA VAL A 206 11.45 -3.29 -5.17
C VAL A 206 12.72 -4.00 -5.59
N ASP A 207 12.66 -4.79 -6.63
CA ASP A 207 13.85 -5.28 -7.30
C ASP A 207 14.31 -4.20 -8.29
N ALA A 208 15.44 -3.60 -8.01
CA ALA A 208 16.03 -2.59 -8.88
C ALA A 208 16.65 -3.20 -10.15
N GLY A 209 16.94 -4.50 -10.13
CA GLY A 209 17.79 -5.14 -11.15
C GLY A 209 19.22 -4.57 -11.12
N GLU A 210 19.95 -4.71 -12.21
CA GLU A 210 21.30 -4.16 -12.37
C GLU A 210 21.31 -2.67 -12.80
N GLY A 211 20.36 -1.87 -12.28
CA GLY A 211 20.21 -0.46 -12.66
C GLY A 211 21.41 0.38 -12.24
N VAL A 212 22.00 1.08 -13.20
CA VAL A 212 23.04 2.10 -12.93
C VAL A 212 22.35 3.35 -12.40
N ILE A 213 22.74 3.79 -11.21
CA ILE A 213 22.24 5.04 -10.63
C ILE A 213 22.83 6.22 -11.40
N THR A 214 21.96 7.09 -11.88
CA THR A 214 22.37 8.34 -12.55
C THR A 214 22.88 9.32 -11.50
N PRO A 215 24.16 9.75 -11.57
CA PRO A 215 24.69 10.79 -10.69
C PRO A 215 23.85 12.07 -10.79
N GLU A 216 23.73 12.81 -9.69
CA GLU A 216 22.93 14.04 -9.63
C GLU A 216 23.30 15.06 -10.73
N ALA A 217 24.61 15.26 -10.98
CA ALA A 217 25.09 16.17 -12.00
C ALA A 217 24.69 15.81 -13.46
N ARG A 218 24.23 14.59 -13.69
CA ARG A 218 23.75 14.14 -15.02
C ARG A 218 22.23 14.09 -15.13
N ARG A 219 21.50 14.41 -14.05
CA ARG A 219 20.03 14.44 -14.06
C ARG A 219 19.56 15.69 -14.78
N GLN A 220 18.46 15.55 -15.49
CA GLN A 220 17.82 16.67 -16.17
C GLN A 220 17.10 17.56 -15.14
N ASP A 221 16.99 18.84 -15.44
CA ASP A 221 16.26 19.81 -14.59
C ASP A 221 14.76 19.63 -14.74
N ARG A 222 14.29 18.47 -14.30
CA ARG A 222 12.88 18.10 -14.35
C ARG A 222 12.44 17.32 -13.13
N PHE A 223 11.14 17.34 -12.91
CA PHE A 223 10.45 16.60 -11.87
C PHE A 223 9.44 15.62 -12.47
N LEU A 224 9.18 14.54 -11.75
CA LEU A 224 8.28 13.50 -12.21
C LEU A 224 7.13 13.29 -11.20
N PHE A 225 5.91 13.28 -11.70
CA PHE A 225 4.77 12.68 -11.03
C PHE A 225 4.41 11.38 -11.74
N ALA A 226 4.25 10.28 -10.99
CA ALA A 226 3.82 9.00 -11.53
C ALA A 226 2.70 8.43 -10.65
N GLY A 227 1.49 8.33 -11.20
CA GLY A 227 0.34 7.83 -10.47
C GLY A 227 -1.00 8.12 -11.13
N ARG A 228 -2.06 7.61 -10.49
CA ARG A 228 -3.42 7.87 -10.98
C ARG A 228 -3.78 9.36 -10.83
N LEU A 229 -4.35 9.93 -11.87
CA LEU A 229 -4.78 11.34 -11.87
C LEU A 229 -6.12 11.49 -11.15
N ASP A 230 -6.06 11.64 -9.84
CA ASP A 230 -7.23 11.87 -8.98
C ASP A 230 -6.90 12.82 -7.82
N SER A 231 -7.94 13.28 -7.13
CA SER A 231 -7.81 14.22 -6.01
C SER A 231 -7.01 13.65 -4.83
N LEU A 232 -7.06 12.33 -4.62
CA LEU A 232 -6.32 11.67 -3.53
C LEU A 232 -4.81 11.72 -3.77
N LYS A 233 -4.38 11.66 -5.02
CA LYS A 233 -2.98 11.77 -5.43
C LYS A 233 -2.47 13.21 -5.50
N GLY A 234 -3.37 14.19 -5.32
CA GLY A 234 -3.03 15.60 -5.18
C GLY A 234 -2.57 16.31 -6.45
N VAL A 235 -3.02 15.85 -7.63
CA VAL A 235 -2.65 16.48 -8.92
C VAL A 235 -3.04 17.95 -8.98
N GLU A 236 -4.08 18.37 -8.27
CA GLU A 236 -4.47 19.75 -8.15
C GLU A 236 -3.43 20.59 -7.40
N VAL A 237 -2.94 20.08 -6.27
CA VAL A 237 -1.87 20.72 -5.48
C VAL A 237 -0.60 20.83 -6.32
N LEU A 238 -0.29 19.78 -7.09
CA LEU A 238 0.86 19.75 -7.99
C LEU A 238 0.81 20.86 -9.02
N LEU A 239 -0.27 20.93 -9.80
CA LEU A 239 -0.39 21.92 -10.89
C LEU A 239 -0.51 23.35 -10.38
N ARG A 240 -1.19 23.57 -9.25
CA ARG A 240 -1.24 24.89 -8.60
C ARG A 240 0.14 25.31 -8.09
N GLY A 241 0.93 24.37 -7.54
CA GLY A 241 2.32 24.61 -7.15
C GLY A 241 3.20 24.99 -8.33
N TRP A 242 3.06 24.31 -9.48
CA TRP A 242 3.80 24.65 -10.70
C TRP A 242 3.45 26.02 -11.24
N LYS A 243 2.18 26.41 -11.19
CA LYS A 243 1.76 27.78 -11.54
C LYS A 243 2.46 28.83 -10.67
N LEU A 244 2.65 28.59 -9.38
CA LEU A 244 3.32 29.52 -8.46
C LEU A 244 4.81 29.65 -8.72
N LEU A 245 5.46 28.62 -9.28
CA LEU A 245 6.87 28.66 -9.67
C LEU A 245 7.10 29.57 -10.91
N GLY A 246 6.07 29.78 -11.73
CA GLY A 246 6.11 30.66 -12.87
C GLY A 246 6.74 30.05 -14.14
N PRO A 247 7.07 30.87 -15.15
CA PRO A 247 7.50 30.40 -16.47
C PRO A 247 8.91 29.77 -16.46
N ASP A 248 9.74 30.15 -15.51
CA ASP A 248 11.12 29.62 -15.37
C ASP A 248 11.17 28.34 -14.51
N ALA A 249 10.01 27.76 -14.14
CA ALA A 249 9.94 26.52 -13.41
C ALA A 249 10.60 25.35 -14.20
N PRO A 250 11.21 24.37 -13.51
CA PRO A 250 11.72 23.17 -14.15
C PRO A 250 10.63 22.42 -14.93
N GLU A 251 11.01 21.53 -15.84
CA GLU A 251 10.08 20.67 -16.54
C GLU A 251 9.34 19.74 -15.53
N LEU A 252 8.03 19.61 -15.66
CA LEU A 252 7.22 18.63 -14.95
C LEU A 252 6.68 17.58 -15.92
N LEU A 253 7.06 16.32 -15.70
CA LEU A 253 6.46 15.18 -16.40
C LEU A 253 5.37 14.55 -15.52
N ILE A 254 4.20 14.32 -16.12
CA ILE A 254 3.06 13.68 -15.46
C ILE A 254 2.77 12.35 -16.18
N CYS A 255 3.07 11.25 -15.52
CA CYS A 255 2.79 9.88 -15.97
C CYS A 255 1.56 9.34 -15.24
N GLY A 256 0.56 8.93 -16.01
CA GLY A 256 -0.66 8.31 -15.51
C GLY A 256 -1.91 8.81 -16.18
N THR A 257 -3.02 8.16 -15.89
CA THR A 257 -4.37 8.49 -16.32
C THR A 257 -5.31 8.49 -15.12
N GLY A 258 -6.51 9.03 -15.28
CA GLY A 258 -7.49 9.04 -14.19
C GLY A 258 -8.63 10.03 -14.40
N PRO A 259 -9.57 10.08 -13.45
CA PRO A 259 -10.78 10.91 -13.57
C PRO A 259 -10.50 12.42 -13.63
N MET A 260 -9.31 12.88 -13.25
CA MET A 260 -8.93 14.30 -13.34
C MET A 260 -8.10 14.64 -14.59
N GLU A 261 -7.95 13.73 -15.54
CA GLU A 261 -7.11 13.98 -16.73
C GLU A 261 -7.57 15.21 -17.53
N ASP A 262 -8.87 15.30 -17.82
CA ASP A 262 -9.43 16.44 -18.56
C ASP A 262 -9.25 17.75 -17.80
N TRP A 263 -9.46 17.73 -16.48
CA TRP A 263 -9.22 18.89 -15.62
C TRP A 263 -7.74 19.31 -15.66
N CYS A 264 -6.81 18.37 -15.60
CA CYS A 264 -5.37 18.67 -15.67
C CYS A 264 -5.01 19.34 -17.00
N ARG A 265 -5.49 18.80 -18.12
CA ARG A 265 -5.27 19.37 -19.47
C ARG A 265 -5.82 20.77 -19.59
N ALA A 266 -7.06 21.00 -19.14
CA ALA A 266 -7.68 22.31 -19.14
C ALA A 266 -6.88 23.30 -18.28
N TYR A 267 -6.52 22.92 -17.04
CA TYR A 267 -5.77 23.78 -16.13
C TYR A 267 -4.38 24.17 -16.68
N ILE A 268 -3.67 23.24 -17.32
CA ILE A 268 -2.38 23.49 -17.97
C ILE A 268 -2.54 24.52 -19.10
N ALA A 269 -3.55 24.35 -19.96
CA ALA A 269 -3.81 25.25 -21.08
C ALA A 269 -4.24 26.64 -20.63
N GLU A 270 -5.22 26.75 -19.72
CA GLU A 270 -5.74 28.02 -19.19
C GLU A 270 -4.68 28.85 -18.45
N ASN A 271 -3.69 28.19 -17.83
CA ASN A 271 -2.62 28.86 -17.10
C ASN A 271 -1.30 28.95 -17.87
N ALA A 272 -1.29 28.56 -19.15
CA ALA A 272 -0.11 28.57 -20.04
C ALA A 272 1.12 27.90 -19.42
N LEU A 273 0.94 26.75 -18.78
CA LEU A 273 2.02 25.99 -18.13
C LEU A 273 2.82 25.21 -19.18
N THR A 274 3.66 25.91 -19.95
CA THR A 274 4.40 25.35 -21.10
C THR A 274 5.49 24.35 -20.68
N ASN A 275 5.91 24.38 -19.42
CA ASN A 275 6.88 23.49 -18.80
C ASN A 275 6.26 22.23 -18.18
N VAL A 276 4.95 21.99 -18.34
CA VAL A 276 4.26 20.79 -17.86
C VAL A 276 3.85 19.89 -19.04
N ARG A 277 4.28 18.63 -18.98
CA ARG A 277 3.98 17.64 -20.04
C ARG A 277 3.24 16.44 -19.45
N MET A 278 2.04 16.18 -19.95
CA MET A 278 1.27 14.96 -19.64
C MET A 278 1.63 13.85 -20.63
N LEU A 279 2.19 12.75 -20.15
CA LEU A 279 2.62 11.60 -20.95
C LEU A 279 1.53 10.52 -21.06
N GLY A 280 0.43 10.64 -20.30
CA GLY A 280 -0.58 9.60 -20.22
C GLY A 280 -0.08 8.35 -19.51
N PHE A 281 -0.61 7.17 -19.87
CA PHE A 281 -0.12 5.90 -19.34
C PHE A 281 1.28 5.60 -19.87
N VAL A 282 2.20 5.35 -18.95
CA VAL A 282 3.60 4.97 -19.25
C VAL A 282 3.87 3.65 -18.52
N ASP A 283 4.51 2.69 -19.19
CA ASP A 283 4.85 1.42 -18.54
C ASP A 283 5.88 1.60 -17.41
N ASN A 284 5.90 0.63 -16.49
CA ASN A 284 6.70 0.74 -15.27
C ASN A 284 8.21 0.83 -15.52
N ARG A 285 8.71 0.20 -16.59
CA ARG A 285 10.12 0.23 -16.95
C ARG A 285 10.53 1.63 -17.45
N GLN A 286 9.69 2.24 -18.27
CA GLN A 286 9.89 3.61 -18.75
C GLN A 286 9.79 4.62 -17.60
N VAL A 287 8.80 4.45 -16.69
CA VAL A 287 8.67 5.29 -15.49
C VAL A 287 9.94 5.23 -14.63
N LYS A 288 10.53 4.05 -14.40
CA LYS A 288 11.80 3.91 -13.69
C LYS A 288 12.96 4.65 -14.39
N GLY A 289 13.01 4.60 -15.72
CA GLY A 289 13.98 5.38 -16.50
C GLY A 289 13.80 6.88 -16.30
N LEU A 290 12.57 7.38 -16.38
CA LEU A 290 12.25 8.79 -16.13
C LEU A 290 12.57 9.20 -14.68
N MET A 291 12.35 8.35 -13.70
CA MET A 291 12.77 8.58 -12.31
C MET A 291 14.29 8.80 -12.24
N ALA A 292 15.08 7.89 -12.82
CA ALA A 292 16.53 7.93 -12.78
C ALA A 292 17.13 9.21 -13.43
N GLU A 293 16.42 9.82 -14.36
CA GLU A 293 16.84 11.04 -15.05
C GLU A 293 16.30 12.33 -14.42
N SER A 294 15.32 12.24 -13.51
CA SER A 294 14.68 13.40 -12.88
C SER A 294 15.42 13.84 -11.61
N ARG A 295 15.35 15.13 -11.26
CA ARG A 295 15.87 15.68 -10.00
C ARG A 295 15.17 15.09 -8.79
N ALA A 296 13.83 14.97 -8.86
CA ALA A 296 13.04 14.32 -7.82
C ALA A 296 11.70 13.81 -8.39
N VAL A 297 11.12 12.86 -7.66
CA VAL A 297 9.73 12.42 -7.83
C VAL A 297 8.85 13.21 -6.86
N ILE A 298 7.65 13.64 -7.30
CA ILE A 298 6.71 14.37 -6.46
C ILE A 298 5.51 13.49 -6.13
N LEU A 299 5.20 13.37 -4.84
CA LEU A 299 4.05 12.62 -4.33
C LEU A 299 3.19 13.52 -3.43
N PRO A 300 2.34 14.40 -3.99
CA PRO A 300 1.55 15.37 -3.23
C PRO A 300 0.25 14.77 -2.70
N THR A 301 0.32 13.56 -2.15
CA THR A 301 -0.85 12.78 -1.72
C THR A 301 -1.67 13.49 -0.65
N GLN A 302 -3.01 13.32 -0.70
CA GLN A 302 -3.95 13.97 0.21
C GLN A 302 -4.59 12.99 1.19
N TRP A 303 -4.15 11.74 1.22
CA TRP A 303 -4.69 10.68 2.07
C TRP A 303 -3.58 9.78 2.65
N TYR A 304 -3.93 8.94 3.61
CA TYR A 304 -3.01 7.92 4.11
C TYR A 304 -2.88 6.80 3.07
N GLU A 305 -1.81 6.82 2.30
CA GLU A 305 -1.47 5.70 1.41
C GLU A 305 -1.28 4.43 2.24
N GLY A 306 -1.58 3.25 1.68
CA GLY A 306 -1.28 1.99 2.35
C GLY A 306 0.23 1.77 2.47
N PHE A 307 0.92 1.84 1.34
CA PHE A 307 2.39 1.95 1.20
C PHE A 307 2.68 2.47 -0.21
N PRO A 308 3.21 3.70 -0.34
CA PRO A 308 3.44 4.30 -1.65
C PRO A 308 4.68 3.69 -2.33
N MET A 309 4.47 2.64 -3.14
CA MET A 309 5.55 1.96 -3.88
C MET A 309 6.39 2.91 -4.72
N THR A 310 5.77 3.96 -5.26
CA THR A 310 6.45 5.03 -6.04
C THR A 310 7.64 5.64 -5.29
N ILE A 311 7.58 5.75 -3.95
CA ILE A 311 8.71 6.24 -3.14
C ILE A 311 9.87 5.24 -3.21
N VAL A 312 9.61 3.97 -3.01
CA VAL A 312 10.66 2.94 -3.01
C VAL A 312 11.21 2.71 -4.42
N GLU A 313 10.37 2.82 -5.44
CA GLU A 313 10.78 2.81 -6.85
C GLU A 313 11.72 3.99 -7.16
N ALA A 314 11.38 5.20 -6.68
CA ALA A 314 12.27 6.36 -6.81
C ALA A 314 13.60 6.15 -6.07
N PHE A 315 13.55 5.63 -4.84
CA PHE A 315 14.75 5.32 -4.05
C PHE A 315 15.64 4.29 -4.75
N SER A 316 15.05 3.28 -5.40
CA SER A 316 15.79 2.28 -6.16
C SER A 316 16.52 2.87 -7.38
N ALA A 317 16.07 4.01 -7.88
CA ALA A 317 16.72 4.79 -8.92
C ALA A 317 17.66 5.88 -8.37
N GLY A 318 17.86 5.94 -7.04
CA GLY A 318 18.63 7.00 -6.37
C GLY A 318 17.95 8.37 -6.47
N THR A 319 16.63 8.42 -6.67
CA THR A 319 15.90 9.67 -6.91
C THR A 319 15.17 10.12 -5.65
N PRO A 320 15.47 11.33 -5.13
CA PRO A 320 14.79 11.89 -3.98
C PRO A 320 13.29 12.08 -4.22
N VAL A 321 12.51 12.11 -3.13
CA VAL A 321 11.06 12.28 -3.22
C VAL A 321 10.62 13.53 -2.48
N LEU A 322 9.84 14.38 -3.14
CA LEU A 322 9.11 15.48 -2.53
C LEU A 322 7.69 15.00 -2.22
N CYS A 323 7.32 14.88 -0.95
CA CYS A 323 6.01 14.32 -0.61
C CYS A 323 5.24 15.16 0.41
N SER A 324 3.92 14.98 0.41
CA SER A 324 3.11 15.48 1.52
C SER A 324 3.56 14.83 2.84
N ASP A 325 3.76 15.63 3.91
CA ASP A 325 4.06 15.13 5.26
C ASP A 325 2.80 14.51 5.86
N LEU A 326 2.42 13.38 5.31
CA LEU A 326 1.14 12.73 5.60
C LEU A 326 1.28 11.21 5.62
N GLY A 327 0.89 10.60 6.73
CA GLY A 327 0.79 9.16 6.86
C GLY A 327 2.07 8.42 6.46
N ASN A 328 1.94 7.41 5.63
CA ASN A 328 3.07 6.59 5.21
C ASN A 328 4.07 7.33 4.30
N ALA A 329 3.62 8.26 3.47
CA ALA A 329 4.53 9.05 2.65
C ALA A 329 5.49 9.88 3.53
N GLY A 330 4.95 10.62 4.49
CA GLY A 330 5.74 11.39 5.46
C GLY A 330 6.60 10.53 6.39
N SER A 331 6.18 9.28 6.66
CA SER A 331 6.94 8.33 7.49
C SER A 331 8.16 7.73 6.78
N ILE A 332 8.06 7.49 5.46
CA ILE A 332 9.13 6.87 4.66
C ILE A 332 10.19 7.89 4.26
N VAL A 333 9.77 9.10 3.84
CA VAL A 333 10.71 10.15 3.40
C VAL A 333 11.36 10.82 4.60
N ARG A 334 12.69 10.84 4.61
CA ARG A 334 13.51 11.51 5.62
C ARG A 334 13.90 12.91 5.13
N GLU A 335 13.41 13.94 5.85
CA GLU A 335 13.62 15.35 5.51
C GLU A 335 15.11 15.67 5.33
N GLY A 336 15.46 16.24 4.17
CA GLY A 336 16.82 16.64 3.83
C GLY A 336 17.80 15.48 3.58
N VAL A 337 17.34 14.22 3.65
CA VAL A 337 18.16 13.02 3.44
C VAL A 337 17.69 12.24 2.21
N THR A 338 16.44 11.82 2.16
CA THR A 338 15.88 11.09 1.03
C THR A 338 14.84 11.89 0.26
N GLY A 339 14.62 13.13 0.65
CA GLY A 339 13.67 14.03 0.01
C GLY A 339 13.30 15.22 0.87
N ARG A 340 12.21 15.88 0.48
CA ARG A 340 11.60 16.99 1.23
C ARG A 340 10.15 16.69 1.51
N LYS A 341 9.69 17.17 2.66
CA LYS A 341 8.29 17.04 3.08
C LYS A 341 7.62 18.41 3.10
N PHE A 342 6.35 18.43 2.71
CA PHE A 342 5.55 19.65 2.75
C PHE A 342 4.13 19.36 3.30
N PRO A 343 3.47 20.32 3.94
CA PRO A 343 2.09 20.15 4.41
C PRO A 343 1.17 19.74 3.25
N PRO A 344 0.24 18.78 3.46
CA PRO A 344 -0.75 18.44 2.44
C PRO A 344 -1.60 19.66 2.08
N ALA A 345 -2.20 19.66 0.90
CA ALA A 345 -3.04 20.72 0.37
C ALA A 345 -2.38 22.13 0.31
N SER A 346 -1.04 22.22 0.27
CA SER A 346 -0.31 23.49 0.18
C SER A 346 0.56 23.57 -1.09
N PRO A 347 0.03 24.20 -2.17
CA PRO A 347 0.80 24.48 -3.39
C PRO A 347 2.05 25.33 -3.13
N GLU A 348 1.97 26.29 -2.22
CA GLU A 348 3.08 27.19 -1.85
C GLU A 348 4.24 26.43 -1.19
N ALA A 349 3.91 25.46 -0.31
CA ALA A 349 4.91 24.64 0.35
C ALA A 349 5.55 23.65 -0.62
N LEU A 350 4.77 23.08 -1.55
CA LEU A 350 5.28 22.27 -2.64
C LEU A 350 6.26 23.06 -3.51
N ALA A 351 5.91 24.28 -3.93
CA ALA A 351 6.77 25.14 -4.73
C ALA A 351 8.12 25.42 -4.01
N ARG A 352 8.09 25.70 -2.70
CA ARG A 352 9.32 25.86 -1.91
C ARG A 352 10.16 24.57 -1.85
N ALA A 353 9.52 23.41 -1.72
CA ALA A 353 10.21 22.13 -1.69
C ALA A 353 10.92 21.82 -3.02
N VAL A 354 10.32 22.20 -4.15
CA VAL A 354 10.94 22.09 -5.48
C VAL A 354 12.24 22.89 -5.53
N GLY A 355 12.25 24.15 -5.06
CA GLY A 355 13.45 25.00 -5.02
C GLY A 355 14.56 24.46 -4.11
N ALA A 356 14.24 23.63 -3.12
CA ALA A 356 15.18 23.09 -2.13
C ALA A 356 15.59 21.63 -2.38
N SER A 357 15.42 21.10 -3.59
CA SER A 357 15.44 19.66 -3.88
C SER A 357 16.80 19.05 -4.26
N GLY A 358 17.93 19.73 -4.11
CA GLY A 358 19.26 19.22 -4.48
C GLY A 358 19.99 18.45 -3.36
N GLY A 359 21.04 17.69 -3.73
CA GLY A 359 22.01 17.12 -2.79
C GLY A 359 21.63 15.83 -2.08
N MET A 360 20.61 15.08 -2.54
CA MET A 360 20.07 13.93 -1.79
C MET A 360 20.14 12.58 -2.54
N CYS A 361 20.71 12.53 -3.74
CA CYS A 361 20.65 11.31 -4.56
C CYS A 361 21.42 10.13 -3.96
N GLU A 362 22.60 10.38 -3.41
CA GLU A 362 23.45 9.34 -2.82
C GLU A 362 22.80 8.73 -1.58
N SER A 363 22.38 9.56 -0.64
CA SER A 363 21.71 9.12 0.60
C SER A 363 20.36 8.44 0.34
N THR A 364 19.68 8.79 -0.75
CA THR A 364 18.46 8.12 -1.19
C THR A 364 18.74 6.69 -1.62
N ASN A 365 19.81 6.47 -2.39
CA ASN A 365 20.22 5.13 -2.79
C ASN A 365 20.70 4.28 -1.60
N GLU A 366 21.45 4.86 -0.69
CA GLU A 366 21.87 4.18 0.54
C GLU A 366 20.65 3.70 1.35
N GLU A 367 19.61 4.53 1.45
CA GLU A 367 18.35 4.16 2.11
C GLU A 367 17.67 2.98 1.42
N TYR A 368 17.63 2.96 0.08
CA TYR A 368 17.10 1.83 -0.68
C TYR A 368 17.88 0.54 -0.36
N LEU A 369 19.20 0.58 -0.47
CA LEU A 369 20.05 -0.58 -0.22
C LEU A 369 19.91 -1.12 1.21
N ARG A 370 19.74 -0.24 2.18
CA ARG A 370 19.59 -0.58 3.59
C ARG A 370 18.25 -1.24 3.91
N SER A 371 17.16 -0.84 3.24
CA SER A 371 15.81 -1.09 3.75
C SER A 371 14.85 -1.75 2.77
N TYR A 372 15.09 -1.65 1.44
CA TYR A 372 14.05 -1.93 0.44
C TYR A 372 14.47 -2.92 -0.66
N THR A 373 15.62 -3.58 -0.53
CA THR A 373 16.05 -4.63 -1.47
C THR A 373 15.34 -5.96 -1.20
N PRO A 374 15.27 -6.87 -2.19
CA PRO A 374 14.75 -8.23 -1.99
C PRO A 374 15.47 -8.99 -0.87
N GLU A 375 16.81 -8.87 -0.78
CA GLU A 375 17.63 -9.51 0.25
C GLU A 375 17.21 -9.06 1.64
N ARG A 376 17.15 -7.76 1.83
CA ARG A 376 16.78 -7.19 3.12
C ARG A 376 15.35 -7.54 3.52
N ASN A 377 14.43 -7.53 2.55
CA ASN A 377 13.04 -7.93 2.77
C ASN A 377 12.94 -9.40 3.21
N TYR A 378 13.72 -10.29 2.56
CA TYR A 378 13.79 -11.70 2.95
C TYR A 378 14.30 -11.89 4.38
N GLU A 379 15.40 -11.23 4.74
CA GLU A 379 15.95 -11.28 6.11
C GLU A 379 14.92 -10.86 7.16
N MET A 380 14.24 -9.74 6.91
CA MET A 380 13.20 -9.23 7.82
C MET A 380 12.02 -10.21 7.92
N LEU A 381 11.59 -10.79 6.79
CA LEU A 381 10.48 -11.75 6.76
C LEU A 381 10.83 -13.02 7.53
N MET A 382 12.03 -13.54 7.32
CA MET A 382 12.52 -14.71 8.07
C MET A 382 12.67 -14.43 9.55
N GLY A 383 13.10 -13.21 9.93
CA GLY A 383 13.13 -12.75 11.31
C GLY A 383 11.75 -12.80 11.98
N VAL A 384 10.69 -12.40 11.25
CA VAL A 384 9.31 -12.52 11.72
C VAL A 384 8.90 -13.98 11.87
N TYR A 385 9.14 -14.81 10.85
CA TYR A 385 8.76 -16.22 10.87
C TYR A 385 9.44 -17.02 11.99
N THR A 386 10.71 -16.74 12.24
CA THR A 386 11.46 -17.41 13.33
C THR A 386 10.91 -17.07 14.72
N GLN A 387 10.37 -15.86 14.90
CA GLN A 387 9.77 -15.48 16.18
C GLN A 387 8.38 -16.12 16.41
N MET A 388 7.80 -16.72 15.39
CA MET A 388 6.48 -17.35 15.46
C MET A 388 6.54 -18.88 15.60
N THR A 389 7.64 -19.49 15.16
CA THR A 389 7.90 -20.95 15.20
C THR A 389 8.85 -21.32 16.31
#